data_2c9244d1716db2ece6ad417785136e53
#
_entry.id   2c9244d1716db2ece6ad417785136e53
#
_cell.length_a   1.000
_cell.length_b   1.000
_cell.length_c   1.000
_cell.angle_alpha   90.00
_cell.angle_beta   90.00
_cell.angle_gamma   90.00
#
_symmetry.space_group_name_H-M   'P 1'
#
loop_
_entity.id
_entity.type
_entity.pdbx_description
1 polymer ?
#
loop_
_entity_poly.entity_id
_entity_poly.type
_entity_poly.pdbx_seq_one_letter_code
_entity_poly.pdbx_strand_id
1 'polypeptide(L)'
;HRGSILVEEGLGTARRFTCPYHAWSYNPSGELVGVFKQADFGDIDMSCHGLSPLPVVERSGLIWVILSPQSTLDVEPFVGEFADLLQHLRLAEMHHYGTRILSGPNWKVAFDGYVDFYHLPILHKNTFGPDMSPDAMFHPIGAHQRITGPRAVWSKLEETPEEEWEIDDLTGGVWSIFPHGSIAGFDVGGERFSRRVVVSH
;
A
#
# COMPACT_ATOMS: atom_id res chain seq x y z
N HIS A 1 9.20 -13.64 16.39
CA HIS A 1 9.21 -14.40 17.63
C HIS A 1 9.49 -13.45 18.80
N ARG A 2 8.57 -13.35 19.72
CA ARG A 2 8.63 -12.47 20.92
C ARG A 2 8.97 -11.00 20.59
N GLY A 3 8.43 -10.45 19.49
CA GLY A 3 8.64 -9.07 19.06
C GLY A 3 9.99 -8.80 18.40
N SER A 4 10.87 -9.78 18.28
CA SER A 4 12.13 -9.61 17.55
C SER A 4 11.92 -9.61 16.04
N ILE A 5 12.60 -8.71 15.35
CA ILE A 5 12.68 -8.70 13.90
C ILE A 5 13.49 -9.92 13.44
N LEU A 6 12.89 -10.76 12.59
CA LEU A 6 13.53 -11.97 12.06
C LEU A 6 14.36 -11.68 10.80
N VAL A 7 13.97 -10.68 10.04
CA VAL A 7 14.59 -10.29 8.78
C VAL A 7 14.77 -8.78 8.80
N GLU A 8 15.96 -8.31 8.51
CA GLU A 8 16.24 -6.90 8.30
C GLU A 8 15.70 -6.43 6.94
N GLU A 9 15.62 -5.12 6.74
CA GLU A 9 15.19 -4.55 5.47
C GLU A 9 16.11 -4.98 4.33
N GLY A 10 15.52 -5.24 3.15
CA GLY A 10 16.24 -5.60 1.95
C GLY A 10 15.61 -6.75 1.17
N LEU A 11 16.28 -7.15 0.10
CA LEU A 11 15.90 -8.27 -0.77
C LEU A 11 16.84 -9.43 -0.51
N GLY A 12 16.30 -10.64 -0.44
CA GLY A 12 17.09 -11.84 -0.26
C GLY A 12 16.28 -13.11 -0.38
N THR A 13 16.99 -14.25 -0.32
CA THR A 13 16.39 -15.57 -0.30
C THR A 13 16.89 -16.30 0.93
N ALA A 14 16.00 -16.83 1.73
CA ALA A 14 16.33 -17.61 2.91
C ALA A 14 15.54 -18.91 2.95
N ARG A 15 16.21 -20.01 3.33
CA ARG A 15 15.57 -21.29 3.59
C ARG A 15 15.18 -21.45 5.06
N ARG A 16 15.67 -20.55 5.91
CA ARG A 16 15.47 -20.57 7.35
C ARG A 16 15.59 -19.15 7.90
N PHE A 17 14.72 -18.81 8.83
CA PHE A 17 14.74 -17.58 9.57
C PHE A 17 15.10 -17.88 11.03
N THR A 18 16.20 -17.34 11.52
CA THR A 18 16.66 -17.55 12.89
C THR A 18 16.46 -16.30 13.71
N CYS A 19 15.70 -16.44 14.81
CA CYS A 19 15.43 -15.32 15.70
C CYS A 19 16.72 -14.86 16.42
N PRO A 20 17.12 -13.60 16.32
CA PRO A 20 18.32 -13.10 16.95
C PRO A 20 18.24 -13.07 18.48
N TYR A 21 17.04 -13.24 19.05
CA TYR A 21 16.85 -13.20 20.50
C TYR A 21 17.28 -14.52 21.19
N HIS A 22 16.81 -15.68 20.69
CA HIS A 22 17.13 -16.98 21.30
C HIS A 22 17.53 -18.08 20.29
N ALA A 23 17.84 -17.69 19.05
CA ALA A 23 18.24 -18.59 17.98
C ALA A 23 17.21 -19.70 17.62
N TRP A 24 15.95 -19.50 17.96
CA TRP A 24 14.90 -20.36 17.43
C TRP A 24 14.75 -20.12 15.93
N SER A 25 14.62 -21.20 15.18
CA SER A 25 14.67 -21.15 13.72
C SER A 25 13.38 -21.67 13.11
N TYR A 26 12.92 -20.98 12.10
CA TYR A 26 11.67 -21.24 11.39
C TYR A 26 11.93 -21.45 9.91
N ASN A 27 11.16 -22.32 9.28
CA ASN A 27 11.15 -22.46 7.83
C ASN A 27 10.29 -21.35 7.18
N PRO A 28 10.26 -21.23 5.83
CA PRO A 28 9.43 -20.25 5.12
C PRO A 28 7.91 -20.38 5.36
N SER A 29 7.44 -21.55 5.80
CA SER A 29 6.03 -21.75 6.20
C SER A 29 5.75 -21.33 7.64
N GLY A 30 6.75 -20.86 8.38
CA GLY A 30 6.61 -20.44 9.78
C GLY A 30 6.69 -21.57 10.80
N GLU A 31 6.94 -22.81 10.37
CA GLU A 31 7.10 -23.95 11.28
C GLU A 31 8.44 -23.86 12.03
N LEU A 32 8.42 -24.16 13.33
CA LEU A 32 9.64 -24.24 14.13
C LEU A 32 10.46 -25.47 13.71
N VAL A 33 11.68 -25.24 13.24
CA VAL A 33 12.59 -26.28 12.74
C VAL A 33 13.89 -26.41 13.53
N GLY A 34 14.09 -25.58 14.53
CA GLY A 34 15.25 -25.70 15.41
C GLY A 34 15.15 -24.80 16.64
N VAL A 35 15.64 -25.36 17.74
CA VAL A 35 15.71 -24.72 19.06
C VAL A 35 17.15 -24.78 19.56
N PHE A 36 17.70 -23.62 19.92
CA PHE A 36 19.04 -23.57 20.51
C PHE A 36 19.02 -24.30 21.86
N LYS A 37 19.98 -25.21 22.06
CA LYS A 37 20.06 -26.07 23.24
C LYS A 37 18.73 -26.81 23.53
N GLN A 38 18.15 -27.41 22.50
CA GLN A 38 16.86 -28.11 22.60
C GLN A 38 16.77 -29.09 23.79
N ALA A 39 17.87 -29.76 24.12
CA ALA A 39 17.93 -30.70 25.24
C ALA A 39 17.58 -30.07 26.60
N ASP A 40 17.78 -28.75 26.76
CA ASP A 40 17.47 -28.04 28.00
C ASP A 40 15.96 -27.83 28.20
N PHE A 41 15.17 -28.03 27.14
CA PHE A 41 13.70 -27.83 27.11
C PHE A 41 12.93 -29.18 27.32
N GLY A 42 13.63 -30.32 27.42
CA GLY A 42 12.98 -31.62 27.44
C GLY A 42 12.30 -31.98 26.11
N ASP A 43 11.21 -32.73 26.19
CA ASP A 43 10.40 -33.11 25.03
C ASP A 43 9.51 -31.93 24.60
N ILE A 44 10.05 -31.10 23.74
CA ILE A 44 9.31 -29.99 23.16
C ILE A 44 8.60 -30.43 21.86
N ASP A 45 7.28 -30.27 21.81
CA ASP A 45 6.53 -30.43 20.58
C ASP A 45 6.70 -29.19 19.69
N MET A 46 7.61 -29.26 18.73
CA MET A 46 7.94 -28.16 17.83
C MET A 46 6.75 -27.73 16.99
N SER A 47 5.78 -28.61 16.72
CA SER A 47 4.59 -28.29 15.93
C SER A 47 3.68 -27.23 16.59
N CYS A 48 3.73 -27.16 17.93
CA CYS A 48 2.96 -26.21 18.74
C CYS A 48 3.62 -24.84 18.87
N HIS A 49 4.83 -24.66 18.35
CA HIS A 49 5.65 -23.46 18.55
C HIS A 49 6.01 -22.72 17.25
N GLY A 50 5.26 -22.95 16.18
CA GLY A 50 5.38 -22.21 14.93
C GLY A 50 5.01 -20.73 15.06
N LEU A 51 5.30 -19.96 14.05
CA LEU A 51 4.81 -18.58 13.91
C LEU A 51 3.30 -18.62 13.61
N SER A 52 2.57 -17.65 14.13
CA SER A 52 1.13 -17.53 13.85
C SER A 52 0.92 -17.08 12.41
N PRO A 53 0.18 -17.83 11.57
CA PRO A 53 -0.17 -17.39 10.23
C PRO A 53 -1.13 -16.20 10.29
N LEU A 54 -1.01 -15.33 9.32
CA LEU A 54 -1.92 -14.20 9.13
C LEU A 54 -2.62 -14.34 7.77
N PRO A 55 -3.90 -13.95 7.67
CA PRO A 55 -4.56 -13.84 6.37
C PRO A 55 -3.81 -12.85 5.48
N VAL A 56 -3.41 -13.29 4.30
CA VAL A 56 -2.60 -12.50 3.38
C VAL A 56 -2.95 -12.83 1.93
N VAL A 57 -2.92 -11.80 1.08
CA VAL A 57 -3.06 -11.95 -0.38
C VAL A 57 -2.14 -10.95 -1.08
N GLU A 58 -1.62 -11.34 -2.22
CA GLU A 58 -0.90 -10.44 -3.13
C GLU A 58 -1.82 -10.06 -4.29
N ARG A 59 -2.13 -8.77 -4.42
CA ARG A 59 -2.98 -8.24 -5.50
C ARG A 59 -2.44 -6.88 -5.95
N SER A 60 -2.37 -6.71 -7.26
CA SER A 60 -1.99 -5.45 -7.91
C SER A 60 -0.64 -4.89 -7.46
N GLY A 61 0.33 -5.78 -7.16
CA GLY A 61 1.67 -5.40 -6.73
C GLY A 61 1.78 -4.98 -5.25
N LEU A 62 0.73 -5.20 -4.47
CA LEU A 62 0.72 -4.96 -3.02
C LEU A 62 0.45 -6.26 -2.26
N ILE A 63 1.05 -6.34 -1.08
CA ILE A 63 0.77 -7.40 -0.10
C ILE A 63 -0.25 -6.87 0.90
N TRP A 64 -1.42 -7.50 0.92
CA TRP A 64 -2.52 -7.18 1.82
C TRP A 64 -2.52 -8.16 2.97
N VAL A 65 -2.49 -7.68 4.21
CA VAL A 65 -2.42 -8.54 5.39
C VAL A 65 -3.36 -8.05 6.49
N ILE A 66 -4.00 -9.00 7.16
CA ILE A 66 -4.81 -8.74 8.36
C ILE A 66 -3.99 -9.13 9.58
N LEU A 67 -3.68 -8.15 10.45
CA LEU A 67 -2.82 -8.34 11.63
C LEU A 67 -3.50 -9.10 12.79
N SER A 68 -4.63 -9.76 12.53
CA SER A 68 -5.35 -10.58 13.50
C SER A 68 -5.40 -12.03 13.02
N PRO A 69 -4.71 -12.96 13.69
CA PRO A 69 -4.71 -14.37 13.28
C PRO A 69 -6.09 -15.04 13.33
N GLN A 70 -6.99 -14.53 14.18
CA GLN A 70 -8.35 -15.06 14.33
C GLN A 70 -9.38 -14.32 13.48
N SER A 71 -8.94 -13.45 12.57
CA SER A 71 -9.86 -12.74 11.70
C SER A 71 -10.64 -13.72 10.83
N THR A 72 -11.95 -13.51 10.77
CA THR A 72 -12.83 -14.20 9.82
C THR A 72 -13.02 -13.43 8.52
N LEU A 73 -12.40 -12.25 8.40
CA LEU A 73 -12.43 -11.46 7.19
C LEU A 73 -11.59 -12.16 6.11
N ASP A 74 -12.21 -12.39 4.96
CA ASP A 74 -11.49 -12.84 3.77
C ASP A 74 -10.87 -11.61 3.09
N VAL A 75 -9.56 -11.64 2.95
CA VAL A 75 -8.79 -10.51 2.36
C VAL A 75 -9.15 -10.33 0.89
N GLU A 76 -9.29 -11.44 0.16
CA GLU A 76 -9.52 -11.40 -1.29
C GLU A 76 -10.79 -10.64 -1.67
N PRO A 77 -11.99 -10.98 -1.17
CA PRO A 77 -13.18 -10.20 -1.47
C PRO A 77 -13.19 -8.81 -0.81
N PHE A 78 -12.45 -8.62 0.29
CA PHE A 78 -12.36 -7.29 0.93
C PHE A 78 -11.65 -6.27 0.05
N VAL A 79 -10.56 -6.66 -0.61
CA VAL A 79 -9.83 -5.78 -1.53
C VAL A 79 -10.37 -5.82 -2.96
N GLY A 80 -10.90 -6.93 -3.40
CA GLY A 80 -11.65 -7.27 -4.61
C GLY A 80 -11.53 -6.28 -5.77
N GLU A 81 -12.65 -5.72 -6.17
CA GLU A 81 -12.75 -4.70 -7.24
C GLU A 81 -11.80 -3.52 -7.05
N PHE A 82 -11.55 -3.11 -5.80
CA PHE A 82 -10.64 -2.02 -5.53
C PHE A 82 -9.20 -2.35 -5.95
N ALA A 83 -8.75 -3.58 -5.68
CA ALA A 83 -7.42 -4.01 -6.11
C ALA A 83 -7.32 -4.07 -7.65
N ASP A 84 -8.40 -4.46 -8.34
CA ASP A 84 -8.43 -4.47 -9.81
C ASP A 84 -8.26 -3.07 -10.39
N LEU A 85 -8.85 -2.06 -9.76
CA LEU A 85 -8.66 -0.67 -10.15
C LEU A 85 -7.22 -0.16 -9.97
N LEU A 86 -6.45 -0.76 -9.07
CA LEU A 86 -5.05 -0.38 -8.88
C LEU A 86 -4.11 -0.95 -9.96
N GLN A 87 -4.58 -1.88 -10.80
CA GLN A 87 -3.72 -2.51 -11.81
C GLN A 87 -3.12 -1.51 -12.80
N HIS A 88 -3.86 -0.45 -13.16
CA HIS A 88 -3.35 0.58 -14.06
C HIS A 88 -2.16 1.36 -13.48
N LEU A 89 -1.99 1.36 -12.15
CA LEU A 89 -0.84 1.99 -11.50
C LEU A 89 0.45 1.18 -11.69
N ARG A 90 0.36 -0.08 -12.12
CA ARG A 90 1.50 -0.98 -12.38
C ARG A 90 2.47 -1.06 -11.19
N LEU A 91 1.96 -1.13 -9.97
CA LEU A 91 2.77 -1.08 -8.75
C LEU A 91 3.82 -2.19 -8.68
N ALA A 92 3.52 -3.38 -9.23
CA ALA A 92 4.47 -4.49 -9.29
C ALA A 92 5.74 -4.20 -10.10
N GLU A 93 5.69 -3.20 -10.99
CA GLU A 93 6.82 -2.80 -11.83
C GLU A 93 7.61 -1.62 -11.22
N MET A 94 7.12 -1.07 -10.13
CA MET A 94 7.76 0.06 -9.45
C MET A 94 8.87 -0.40 -8.51
N HIS A 95 9.83 0.47 -8.31
CA HIS A 95 10.90 0.27 -7.33
C HIS A 95 10.61 1.09 -6.08
N HIS A 96 10.80 0.47 -4.91
CA HIS A 96 10.74 1.18 -3.65
C HIS A 96 11.87 2.23 -3.59
N TYR A 97 11.50 3.49 -3.54
CA TYR A 97 12.47 4.59 -3.49
C TYR A 97 12.89 4.93 -2.05
N GLY A 98 11.96 4.80 -1.10
CA GLY A 98 12.22 5.09 0.29
C GLY A 98 10.95 5.18 1.12
N THR A 99 11.12 5.16 2.43
CA THR A 99 10.04 5.32 3.42
C THR A 99 10.31 6.56 4.27
N ARG A 100 9.27 7.30 4.57
CA ARG A 100 9.33 8.45 5.47
C ARG A 100 8.21 8.40 6.48
N ILE A 101 8.56 8.54 7.76
CA ILE A 101 7.60 8.64 8.86
C ILE A 101 7.36 10.10 9.16
N LEU A 102 6.09 10.50 9.16
CA LEU A 102 5.66 11.85 9.48
C LEU A 102 4.66 11.81 10.63
N SER A 103 4.79 12.75 11.56
CA SER A 103 3.71 13.00 12.54
C SER A 103 2.51 13.59 11.81
N GLY A 104 1.35 13.02 12.06
CA GLY A 104 0.09 13.42 11.42
C GLY A 104 -1.08 13.45 12.41
N PRO A 105 -2.26 13.86 11.95
CA PRO A 105 -3.50 13.82 12.72
C PRO A 105 -3.95 12.36 12.93
N ASN A 106 -5.04 12.21 13.70
CA ASN A 106 -5.74 10.94 13.77
C ASN A 106 -6.13 10.43 12.37
N TRP A 107 -6.09 9.12 12.16
CA TRP A 107 -6.33 8.51 10.84
C TRP A 107 -7.68 8.92 10.20
N LYS A 108 -8.71 9.18 10.99
CA LYS A 108 -10.01 9.63 10.47
C LYS A 108 -9.93 11.00 9.83
N VAL A 109 -9.16 11.91 10.45
CA VAL A 109 -8.93 13.25 9.90
C VAL A 109 -8.04 13.19 8.66
N ALA A 110 -7.03 12.32 8.65
CA ALA A 110 -6.21 12.11 7.48
C ALA A 110 -7.04 11.53 6.31
N PHE A 111 -7.88 10.54 6.60
CA PHE A 111 -8.78 9.92 5.62
C PHE A 111 -9.78 10.93 5.04
N ASP A 112 -10.37 11.79 5.89
CA ASP A 112 -11.26 12.86 5.48
C ASP A 112 -10.59 13.83 4.49
N GLY A 113 -9.35 14.20 4.76
CA GLY A 113 -8.55 15.04 3.84
C GLY A 113 -8.26 14.39 2.49
N TYR A 114 -8.22 13.06 2.41
CA TYR A 114 -8.01 12.36 1.14
C TYR A 114 -9.26 12.29 0.25
N VAL A 115 -10.42 12.60 0.78
CA VAL A 115 -11.68 12.60 0.01
C VAL A 115 -12.18 14.01 -0.32
N ASP A 116 -11.39 15.01 0.00
CA ASP A 116 -11.67 16.42 -0.29
C ASP A 116 -10.65 16.97 -1.31
N PHE A 117 -11.11 17.33 -2.52
CA PHE A 117 -10.29 18.03 -3.51
C PHE A 117 -10.47 19.54 -3.44
N TYR A 118 -11.50 20.02 -2.77
CA TYR A 118 -11.81 21.43 -2.70
C TYR A 118 -10.69 22.28 -2.07
N HIS A 119 -9.92 21.69 -1.13
CA HIS A 119 -8.80 22.38 -0.50
C HIS A 119 -7.54 22.47 -1.38
N LEU A 120 -7.42 21.63 -2.40
CA LEU A 120 -6.18 21.49 -3.17
C LEU A 120 -5.66 22.80 -3.76
N PRO A 121 -6.47 23.62 -4.48
CA PRO A 121 -5.97 24.86 -5.07
C PRO A 121 -5.55 25.90 -4.03
N ILE A 122 -6.06 25.80 -2.81
CA ILE A 122 -5.84 26.78 -1.75
C ILE A 122 -4.71 26.36 -0.82
N LEU A 123 -4.84 25.18 -0.21
CA LEU A 123 -3.86 24.67 0.75
C LEU A 123 -2.54 24.30 0.05
N HIS A 124 -2.63 23.67 -1.10
CA HIS A 124 -1.47 23.20 -1.88
C HIS A 124 -1.06 24.17 -3.00
N LYS A 125 -1.42 25.44 -2.89
CA LYS A 125 -1.16 26.47 -3.93
C LYS A 125 0.30 26.63 -4.34
N ASN A 126 1.24 26.25 -3.46
CA ASN A 126 2.67 26.36 -3.72
C ASN A 126 3.30 25.05 -4.20
N THR A 127 2.49 24.01 -4.45
CA THR A 127 2.94 22.70 -4.91
C THR A 127 2.09 22.28 -6.12
N PHE A 128 1.38 21.19 -6.02
CA PHE A 128 0.57 20.63 -7.12
C PHE A 128 -0.86 21.20 -7.21
N GLY A 129 -1.30 21.97 -6.23
CA GLY A 129 -2.66 22.50 -6.18
C GLY A 129 -3.09 23.29 -7.40
N PRO A 130 -2.23 24.16 -8.00
CA PRO A 130 -2.57 24.89 -9.23
C PRO A 130 -2.85 24.00 -10.44
N ASP A 131 -2.37 22.74 -10.40
CA ASP A 131 -2.58 21.76 -11.47
C ASP A 131 -3.84 20.92 -11.30
N MET A 132 -4.60 21.16 -10.21
CA MET A 132 -5.79 20.40 -9.87
C MET A 132 -7.03 21.29 -9.83
N SER A 133 -8.14 20.77 -10.37
CA SER A 133 -9.45 21.36 -10.17
C SER A 133 -9.96 21.04 -8.75
N PRO A 134 -10.76 21.93 -8.12
CA PRO A 134 -11.50 21.60 -6.92
C PRO A 134 -12.66 20.63 -7.18
N ASP A 135 -13.08 20.49 -8.43
CA ASP A 135 -14.14 19.56 -8.83
C ASP A 135 -13.60 18.14 -8.86
N ALA A 136 -14.37 17.22 -8.31
CA ALA A 136 -13.96 15.83 -8.24
C ALA A 136 -15.13 14.86 -8.36
N MET A 137 -14.85 13.68 -8.87
CA MET A 137 -15.76 12.54 -8.87
C MET A 137 -15.37 11.57 -7.77
N PHE A 138 -16.37 11.13 -7.04
CA PHE A 138 -16.23 10.18 -5.94
C PHE A 138 -16.79 8.82 -6.33
N HIS A 139 -16.00 7.77 -6.14
CA HIS A 139 -16.36 6.39 -6.46
C HIS A 139 -16.20 5.50 -5.22
N PRO A 140 -17.28 5.14 -4.53
CA PRO A 140 -17.24 4.16 -3.45
C PRO A 140 -17.09 2.74 -4.04
N ILE A 141 -16.24 1.91 -3.44
CA ILE A 141 -15.95 0.53 -3.86
C ILE A 141 -15.85 -0.34 -2.62
N GLY A 142 -16.97 -0.94 -2.22
CA GLY A 142 -17.03 -1.67 -0.95
C GLY A 142 -16.73 -0.77 0.24
N ALA A 143 -15.72 -1.13 1.04
CA ALA A 143 -15.24 -0.30 2.15
C ALA A 143 -14.23 0.78 1.69
N HIS A 144 -13.78 0.71 0.45
CA HIS A 144 -12.75 1.58 -0.13
C HIS A 144 -13.38 2.66 -0.99
N GLN A 145 -12.55 3.59 -1.45
CA GLN A 145 -13.01 4.65 -2.34
C GLN A 145 -11.90 5.18 -3.23
N ARG A 146 -12.31 5.75 -4.34
CA ARG A 146 -11.45 6.52 -5.22
C ARG A 146 -12.06 7.90 -5.40
N ILE A 147 -11.27 8.94 -5.25
CA ILE A 147 -11.63 10.28 -5.70
C ILE A 147 -10.70 10.66 -6.86
N THR A 148 -11.28 11.19 -7.92
CA THR A 148 -10.54 11.66 -9.10
C THR A 148 -11.06 13.01 -9.52
N GLY A 149 -10.17 13.88 -9.96
CA GLY A 149 -10.53 15.20 -10.48
C GLY A 149 -9.71 15.54 -11.72
N PRO A 150 -10.23 16.43 -12.57
CA PRO A 150 -9.50 16.89 -13.74
C PRO A 150 -8.26 17.69 -13.32
N ARG A 151 -7.19 17.56 -14.10
CA ARG A 151 -6.02 18.43 -14.00
C ARG A 151 -6.25 19.72 -14.78
N ALA A 152 -5.55 20.79 -14.43
CA ALA A 152 -5.68 22.09 -15.10
C ALA A 152 -5.37 22.02 -16.61
N VAL A 153 -4.65 21.00 -17.05
CA VAL A 153 -4.35 20.74 -18.47
C VAL A 153 -5.61 20.50 -19.32
N TRP A 154 -6.75 20.17 -18.70
CA TRP A 154 -8.02 19.98 -19.43
C TRP A 154 -8.41 21.12 -20.34
N SER A 155 -8.12 22.36 -19.95
CA SER A 155 -8.39 23.52 -20.79
C SER A 155 -7.58 23.55 -22.09
N LYS A 156 -6.48 22.80 -22.17
CA LYS A 156 -5.64 22.68 -23.37
C LYS A 156 -6.10 21.57 -24.30
N LEU A 157 -6.96 20.68 -23.83
CA LEU A 157 -7.43 19.53 -24.60
C LEU A 157 -8.48 19.90 -25.65
N GLU A 158 -9.16 21.04 -25.51
CA GLU A 158 -10.07 21.54 -26.54
C GLU A 158 -9.40 21.70 -27.91
N GLU A 159 -8.07 21.85 -27.90
CA GLU A 159 -7.24 22.02 -29.12
C GLU A 159 -6.52 20.71 -29.53
N THR A 160 -6.66 19.62 -28.74
CA THR A 160 -5.96 18.34 -28.95
C THR A 160 -6.95 17.27 -29.41
N PRO A 161 -6.66 16.51 -30.48
CA PRO A 161 -7.49 15.40 -30.92
C PRO A 161 -7.70 14.37 -29.80
N GLU A 162 -8.93 13.83 -29.66
CA GLU A 162 -9.29 12.92 -28.57
C GLU A 162 -8.46 11.62 -28.57
N GLU A 163 -8.02 11.16 -29.72
CA GLU A 163 -7.16 10.01 -29.89
C GLU A 163 -5.72 10.20 -29.35
N GLU A 164 -5.34 11.44 -29.09
CA GLU A 164 -4.05 11.80 -28.49
C GLU A 164 -4.13 12.01 -26.97
N TRP A 165 -5.33 11.88 -26.39
CA TRP A 165 -5.50 12.06 -24.95
C TRP A 165 -4.93 10.89 -24.16
N GLU A 166 -4.02 11.19 -23.26
CA GLU A 166 -3.54 10.27 -22.24
C GLU A 166 -4.36 10.48 -20.97
N ILE A 167 -5.26 9.53 -20.64
CA ILE A 167 -6.19 9.66 -19.50
C ILE A 167 -5.46 9.96 -18.19
N ASP A 168 -4.29 9.37 -18.02
CA ASP A 168 -3.45 9.57 -16.85
C ASP A 168 -2.91 11.00 -16.71
N ASP A 169 -2.75 11.70 -17.81
CA ASP A 169 -2.33 13.11 -17.82
C ASP A 169 -3.50 14.06 -17.53
N LEU A 170 -4.72 13.57 -17.70
CA LEU A 170 -5.95 14.35 -17.59
C LEU A 170 -6.51 14.40 -16.18
N THR A 171 -6.23 13.37 -15.39
CA THR A 171 -6.84 13.20 -14.07
C THR A 171 -5.79 12.97 -13.00
N GLY A 172 -6.02 13.57 -11.84
CA GLY A 172 -5.34 13.20 -10.62
C GLY A 172 -6.28 12.41 -9.72
N GLY A 173 -5.75 11.55 -8.87
CA GLY A 173 -6.60 10.74 -8.02
C GLY A 173 -5.93 10.28 -6.73
N VAL A 174 -6.77 9.98 -5.75
CA VAL A 174 -6.38 9.29 -4.52
C VAL A 174 -7.27 8.07 -4.36
N TRP A 175 -6.64 6.94 -4.12
CA TRP A 175 -7.28 5.67 -3.78
C TRP A 175 -7.17 5.47 -2.28
N SER A 176 -8.27 5.57 -1.57
CA SER A 176 -8.31 5.45 -0.11
C SER A 176 -8.69 4.04 0.30
N ILE A 177 -7.81 3.44 1.07
CA ILE A 177 -7.92 2.06 1.57
C ILE A 177 -8.41 2.12 3.00
N PHE A 178 -9.67 1.71 3.21
CA PHE A 178 -10.21 1.69 4.58
C PHE A 178 -9.43 0.72 5.48
N PRO A 179 -9.11 1.08 6.74
CA PRO A 179 -9.51 2.32 7.39
C PRO A 179 -8.52 3.49 7.25
N HIS A 180 -7.24 3.27 6.94
CA HIS A 180 -6.22 4.30 7.13
C HIS A 180 -5.15 4.36 6.04
N GLY A 181 -5.29 3.57 4.97
CA GLY A 181 -4.34 3.61 3.86
C GLY A 181 -4.78 4.54 2.74
N SER A 182 -3.82 5.07 2.00
CA SER A 182 -4.09 5.78 0.76
C SER A 182 -2.98 5.57 -0.26
N ILE A 183 -3.35 5.66 -1.52
CA ILE A 183 -2.43 5.65 -2.65
C ILE A 183 -2.71 6.90 -3.47
N ALA A 184 -1.69 7.73 -3.68
CA ALA A 184 -1.76 8.88 -4.55
C ALA A 184 -0.75 8.73 -5.69
N GLY A 185 -1.21 8.84 -6.91
CA GLY A 185 -0.35 8.84 -8.09
C GLY A 185 -0.03 10.26 -8.53
N PHE A 186 1.23 10.53 -8.76
CA PHE A 186 1.70 11.81 -9.28
C PHE A 186 2.56 11.57 -10.52
N ASP A 187 2.26 12.29 -11.58
CA ASP A 187 3.20 12.45 -12.67
C ASP A 187 4.20 13.55 -12.29
N VAL A 188 5.48 13.26 -12.43
CA VAL A 188 6.55 14.20 -12.09
C VAL A 188 7.13 14.91 -13.31
N GLY A 189 6.43 14.84 -14.44
CA GLY A 189 6.86 15.42 -15.71
C GLY A 189 8.11 14.73 -16.28
N GLY A 190 8.20 14.63 -17.56
CA GLY A 190 9.29 13.97 -18.25
C GLY A 190 8.82 12.82 -19.12
N GLU A 191 9.64 11.83 -19.33
CA GLU A 191 9.33 10.71 -20.18
C GLU A 191 8.21 9.82 -19.58
N ARG A 192 7.49 9.13 -20.44
CA ARG A 192 6.27 8.32 -20.29
C ARG A 192 6.23 7.33 -19.10
N PHE A 193 7.31 7.20 -18.32
CA PHE A 193 7.46 6.25 -17.21
C PHE A 193 7.93 6.89 -15.89
N SER A 194 7.82 8.19 -15.76
CA SER A 194 8.26 8.91 -14.55
C SER A 194 7.18 9.04 -13.46
N ARG A 195 6.14 8.18 -13.50
CA ARG A 195 5.08 8.18 -12.49
C ARG A 195 5.65 7.80 -11.13
N ARG A 196 5.36 8.62 -10.15
CA ARG A 196 5.60 8.32 -8.74
C ARG A 196 4.29 8.01 -8.05
N VAL A 197 4.33 7.01 -7.18
CA VAL A 197 3.21 6.64 -6.32
C VAL A 197 3.65 6.79 -4.88
N VAL A 198 2.84 7.44 -4.09
CA VAL A 198 2.99 7.52 -2.64
C VAL A 198 1.93 6.62 -2.02
N VAL A 199 2.37 5.66 -1.24
CA VAL A 199 1.50 4.83 -0.41
C VAL A 199 1.66 5.30 1.02
N SER A 200 0.57 5.65 1.68
CA SER A 200 0.55 6.06 3.09
C SER A 200 -0.37 5.15 3.91
N HIS A 201 -0.05 4.96 5.18
CA HIS A 201 -0.81 4.12 6.11
C HIS A 201 -0.58 4.58 7.56
#